data_00716870dbcfb0fd5c3fd43aec9f045a
#
_entry.id   00716870dbcfb0fd5c3fd43aec9f045a
#
_cell.length_a   1.000
_cell.length_b   1.000
_cell.length_c   1.000
_cell.angle_alpha   90.00
_cell.angle_beta   90.00
_cell.angle_gamma   90.00
#
_symmetry.space_group_name_H-M   'P 1'
#
loop_
_entity.id
_entity.type
_entity.pdbx_description
1 polymer ?
#
loop_
_entity_poly.entity_id
_entity_poly.type
_entity_poly.pdbx_seq_one_letter_code
_entity_poly.pdbx_strand_id
1 'polypeptide(L)'
;MTTAESYVEFGIREARGVSPTYERLSLAVSRDEELLALLAALPPARRQPNLLFGVVRLLGGSVDDPAAFRDFTMANWPAVEAGLRTRATQTNEPGRCAVLLPVLAALPQPLALLEVGASAGLCLYPDRYAYRYGDHAIGAGEPVLDCAATGLTPPDRLPEVVWRAGLDLNPLRVTEPADVAWLDALIWPEHAHRRARLRAAGTVAASDPPLLVRGDLVDDLPALAARAPAGATLVVFHTSVLYQVPVPRRVAFADVVRRLPGHWISNESLDVLPHDALPQPPDEALHNVLALDGRPLAWARPHGQAMTWFG
;
A
#
# COMPACT_ATOMS: atom_id res chain seq x y z
N MET A 1 11.65 17.60 13.56
CA MET A 1 12.10 17.56 12.15
C MET A 1 11.38 18.66 11.38
N THR A 2 12.13 19.55 10.74
CA THR A 2 11.61 20.61 9.87
C THR A 2 11.13 20.03 8.54
N THR A 3 10.36 20.81 7.76
CA THR A 3 9.94 20.38 6.41
C THR A 3 11.17 20.13 5.51
N ALA A 4 12.18 20.99 5.55
CA ALA A 4 13.41 20.82 4.78
C ALA A 4 14.15 19.52 5.14
N GLU A 5 14.33 19.24 6.44
CA GLU A 5 14.95 17.98 6.89
C GLU A 5 14.17 16.74 6.43
N SER A 6 12.83 16.80 6.44
CA SER A 6 11.97 15.71 5.94
C SER A 6 12.19 15.43 4.45
N TYR A 7 12.37 16.48 3.63
CA TYR A 7 12.67 16.31 2.21
C TYR A 7 14.07 15.75 1.96
N VAL A 8 15.07 16.19 2.75
CA VAL A 8 16.42 15.60 2.71
C VAL A 8 16.38 14.11 3.09
N GLU A 9 15.70 13.79 4.19
CA GLU A 9 15.59 12.40 4.68
C GLU A 9 14.90 11.51 3.65
N PHE A 10 13.80 11.95 3.07
CA PHE A 10 13.11 11.23 2.01
C PHE A 10 14.03 10.99 0.79
N GLY A 11 14.73 12.03 0.33
CA GLY A 11 15.66 11.91 -0.80
C GLY A 11 16.78 10.89 -0.55
N ILE A 12 17.34 10.88 0.67
CA ILE A 12 18.49 10.02 1.01
C ILE A 12 18.06 8.60 1.39
N ARG A 13 16.98 8.43 2.16
CA ARG A 13 16.60 7.12 2.70
C ARG A 13 15.61 6.35 1.85
N GLU A 14 14.70 7.06 1.16
CA GLU A 14 13.65 6.40 0.39
C GLU A 14 13.94 6.44 -1.12
N ALA A 15 14.36 7.61 -1.66
CA ALA A 15 14.48 7.79 -3.10
C ALA A 15 15.85 7.35 -3.66
N ARG A 16 16.96 7.49 -2.90
CA ARG A 16 18.30 7.14 -3.36
C ARG A 16 18.39 5.67 -3.76
N GLY A 17 18.92 5.44 -4.97
CA GLY A 17 19.03 4.09 -5.54
C GLY A 17 17.71 3.49 -6.04
N VAL A 18 16.58 4.17 -5.85
CA VAL A 18 15.25 3.71 -6.27
C VAL A 18 14.63 4.65 -7.31
N SER A 19 14.68 5.96 -7.07
CA SER A 19 14.18 7.00 -7.98
C SER A 19 15.13 8.18 -8.03
N PRO A 20 16.07 8.21 -8.99
CA PRO A 20 16.96 9.35 -9.20
C PRO A 20 16.19 10.67 -9.41
N THR A 21 15.01 10.61 -10.00
CA THR A 21 14.15 11.77 -10.21
C THR A 21 13.68 12.35 -8.87
N TYR A 22 13.14 11.50 -7.98
CA TYR A 22 12.63 11.97 -6.69
C TYR A 22 13.74 12.28 -5.69
N GLU A 23 14.92 11.64 -5.78
CA GLU A 23 16.11 12.06 -5.02
C GLU A 23 16.50 13.49 -5.37
N ARG A 24 16.70 13.80 -6.67
CA ARG A 24 17.07 15.17 -7.12
C ARG A 24 16.01 16.19 -6.74
N LEU A 25 14.74 15.85 -6.95
CA LEU A 25 13.63 16.76 -6.70
C LEU A 25 13.48 17.09 -5.21
N SER A 26 13.58 16.09 -4.35
CA SER A 26 13.53 16.27 -2.90
C SER A 26 14.65 17.16 -2.38
N LEU A 27 15.88 16.93 -2.87
CA LEU A 27 17.03 17.76 -2.49
C LEU A 27 16.92 19.19 -3.03
N ALA A 28 16.27 19.39 -4.16
CA ALA A 28 16.00 20.73 -4.68
C ALA A 28 14.95 21.46 -3.82
N VAL A 29 13.82 20.82 -3.54
CA VAL A 29 12.77 21.39 -2.67
C VAL A 29 13.29 21.71 -1.28
N SER A 30 14.18 20.88 -0.71
CA SER A 30 14.74 21.10 0.63
C SER A 30 15.59 22.39 0.75
N ARG A 31 15.98 23.00 -0.39
CA ARG A 31 16.78 24.23 -0.46
C ARG A 31 16.00 25.44 -0.98
N ASP A 32 14.75 25.25 -1.35
CA ASP A 32 13.88 26.31 -1.88
C ASP A 32 13.11 26.99 -0.72
N GLU A 33 13.62 28.11 -0.25
CA GLU A 33 13.04 28.83 0.89
C GLU A 33 11.61 29.28 0.64
N GLU A 34 11.28 29.70 -0.59
CA GLU A 34 9.95 30.19 -0.95
C GLU A 34 8.93 29.05 -0.96
N LEU A 35 9.26 27.93 -1.60
CA LEU A 35 8.40 26.75 -1.60
C LEU A 35 8.25 26.14 -0.19
N LEU A 36 9.33 26.11 0.59
CA LEU A 36 9.28 25.65 1.99
C LEU A 36 8.39 26.55 2.84
N ALA A 37 8.39 27.89 2.63
CA ALA A 37 7.51 28.79 3.34
C ALA A 37 6.02 28.51 3.02
N LEU A 38 5.69 28.24 1.76
CA LEU A 38 4.35 27.86 1.35
C LEU A 38 3.92 26.51 1.97
N LEU A 39 4.79 25.52 1.96
CA LEU A 39 4.53 24.23 2.60
C LEU A 39 4.36 24.38 4.13
N ALA A 40 5.13 25.26 4.78
CA ALA A 40 5.04 25.49 6.21
C ALA A 40 3.67 26.04 6.65
N ALA A 41 2.92 26.67 5.76
CA ALA A 41 1.55 27.13 6.02
C ALA A 41 0.51 25.99 6.08
N LEU A 42 0.88 24.78 5.65
CA LEU A 42 0.02 23.61 5.68
C LEU A 42 0.17 22.84 7.01
N PRO A 43 -0.81 22.02 7.41
CA PRO A 43 -0.62 21.06 8.51
C PRO A 43 0.55 20.10 8.26
N PRO A 44 1.31 19.66 9.28
CA PRO A 44 2.50 18.81 9.08
C PRO A 44 2.24 17.56 8.22
N ALA A 45 1.10 16.89 8.41
CA ALA A 45 0.72 15.69 7.64
C ALA A 45 0.50 15.97 6.14
N ARG A 46 0.42 17.23 5.73
CA ARG A 46 0.18 17.65 4.34
C ARG A 46 1.45 18.12 3.60
N ARG A 47 2.61 18.07 4.27
CA ARG A 47 3.90 18.54 3.74
C ARG A 47 4.77 17.42 3.16
N GLN A 48 4.23 16.21 3.04
CA GLN A 48 4.98 15.01 2.63
C GLN A 48 5.48 15.13 1.18
N PRO A 49 6.74 14.74 0.87
CA PRO A 49 7.29 14.78 -0.48
C PRO A 49 6.42 14.03 -1.50
N ASN A 50 6.06 12.76 -1.22
CA ASN A 50 5.22 11.97 -2.12
C ASN A 50 3.86 12.63 -2.40
N LEU A 51 3.28 13.36 -1.44
CA LEU A 51 2.03 14.06 -1.63
C LEU A 51 2.19 15.26 -2.58
N LEU A 52 3.23 16.08 -2.36
CA LEU A 52 3.53 17.23 -3.22
C LEU A 52 3.79 16.79 -4.67
N PHE A 53 4.69 15.80 -4.85
CA PHE A 53 5.06 15.31 -6.16
C PHE A 53 3.87 14.68 -6.90
N GLY A 54 3.05 13.91 -6.18
CA GLY A 54 1.82 13.33 -6.71
C GLY A 54 0.80 14.38 -7.14
N VAL A 55 0.59 15.44 -6.34
CA VAL A 55 -0.33 16.53 -6.68
C VAL A 55 0.15 17.30 -7.91
N VAL A 56 1.44 17.66 -7.97
CA VAL A 56 2.00 18.37 -9.14
C VAL A 56 1.86 17.54 -10.40
N ARG A 57 2.17 16.24 -10.35
CA ARG A 57 1.98 15.31 -11.50
C ARG A 57 0.52 15.20 -11.92
N LEU A 58 -0.39 15.10 -10.96
CA LEU A 58 -1.83 15.05 -11.25
C LEU A 58 -2.32 16.29 -11.98
N LEU A 59 -1.76 17.46 -11.66
CA LEU A 59 -2.07 18.74 -12.32
C LEU A 59 -1.34 18.94 -13.65
N GLY A 60 -0.52 17.96 -14.09
CA GLY A 60 0.22 18.01 -15.35
C GLY A 60 1.61 18.65 -15.28
N GLY A 61 2.11 18.94 -14.07
CA GLY A 61 3.48 19.42 -13.87
C GLY A 61 4.51 18.32 -14.05
N SER A 62 5.68 18.68 -14.62
CA SER A 62 6.82 17.75 -14.73
C SER A 62 7.52 17.58 -13.38
N VAL A 63 8.05 16.39 -13.16
CA VAL A 63 8.93 16.06 -12.02
C VAL A 63 10.36 15.74 -12.46
N ASP A 64 10.62 15.74 -13.76
CA ASP A 64 11.92 15.31 -14.31
C ASP A 64 13.00 16.39 -14.14
N ASP A 65 12.62 17.66 -14.18
CA ASP A 65 13.49 18.80 -13.97
C ASP A 65 13.04 19.64 -12.76
N PRO A 66 13.92 19.83 -11.75
CA PRO A 66 13.57 20.61 -10.56
C PRO A 66 13.18 22.08 -10.83
N ALA A 67 13.75 22.72 -11.84
CA ALA A 67 13.41 24.10 -12.18
C ALA A 67 12.00 24.18 -12.77
N ALA A 68 11.69 23.34 -13.74
CA ALA A 68 10.35 23.24 -14.34
C ALA A 68 9.29 22.84 -13.28
N PHE A 69 9.63 21.93 -12.37
CA PHE A 69 8.78 21.56 -11.23
C PHE A 69 8.45 22.77 -10.35
N ARG A 70 9.50 23.53 -9.97
CA ARG A 70 9.34 24.73 -9.15
C ARG A 70 8.44 25.76 -9.84
N ASP A 71 8.77 26.11 -11.08
CA ASP A 71 8.04 27.12 -11.85
C ASP A 71 6.57 26.76 -12.00
N PHE A 72 6.27 25.48 -12.32
CA PHE A 72 4.90 25.00 -12.40
C PHE A 72 4.20 25.09 -11.05
N THR A 73 4.87 24.63 -9.96
CA THR A 73 4.30 24.60 -8.61
C THR A 73 3.97 26.01 -8.13
N MET A 74 4.88 26.97 -8.33
CA MET A 74 4.68 28.37 -7.94
C MET A 74 3.56 29.02 -8.73
N ALA A 75 3.54 28.83 -10.06
CA ALA A 75 2.52 29.39 -10.92
C ALA A 75 1.10 28.82 -10.64
N ASN A 76 1.01 27.60 -10.15
CA ASN A 76 -0.25 26.89 -9.89
C ASN A 76 -0.50 26.64 -8.39
N TRP A 77 0.16 27.39 -7.50
CA TRP A 77 0.10 27.13 -6.06
C TRP A 77 -1.33 26.98 -5.49
N PRO A 78 -2.32 27.81 -5.83
CA PRO A 78 -3.67 27.63 -5.30
C PRO A 78 -4.26 26.25 -5.59
N ALA A 79 -4.03 25.68 -6.77
CA ALA A 79 -4.50 24.34 -7.14
C ALA A 79 -3.67 23.24 -6.45
N VAL A 80 -2.34 23.45 -6.33
CA VAL A 80 -1.45 22.56 -5.61
C VAL A 80 -1.84 22.50 -4.14
N GLU A 81 -2.03 23.65 -3.48
CA GLU A 81 -2.48 23.72 -2.09
C GLU A 81 -3.81 23.00 -1.88
N ALA A 82 -4.79 23.23 -2.74
CA ALA A 82 -6.09 22.55 -2.69
C ALA A 82 -5.93 21.02 -2.78
N GLY A 83 -5.06 20.53 -3.67
CA GLY A 83 -4.72 19.13 -3.80
C GLY A 83 -4.05 18.57 -2.55
N LEU A 84 -3.08 19.29 -1.97
CA LEU A 84 -2.39 18.91 -0.74
C LEU A 84 -3.33 18.81 0.47
N ARG A 85 -4.33 19.68 0.55
CA ARG A 85 -5.31 19.72 1.65
C ARG A 85 -6.34 18.58 1.55
N THR A 86 -6.71 18.17 0.35
CA THR A 86 -7.84 17.24 0.11
C THR A 86 -7.40 15.80 -0.14
N ARG A 87 -6.17 15.58 -0.65
CA ARG A 87 -5.68 14.25 -1.00
C ARG A 87 -4.76 13.70 0.09
N ALA A 88 -4.58 12.38 0.09
CA ALA A 88 -3.63 11.66 0.93
C ALA A 88 -2.78 10.72 0.08
N THR A 89 -1.55 10.46 0.51
CA THR A 89 -0.73 9.41 -0.10
C THR A 89 -1.38 8.06 0.19
N GLN A 90 -1.68 7.30 -0.87
CA GLN A 90 -2.28 5.98 -0.77
C GLN A 90 -1.53 5.06 -1.74
N THR A 91 -0.90 4.02 -1.22
CA THR A 91 -0.21 3.02 -2.04
C THR A 91 -1.10 1.81 -2.17
N ASN A 92 -1.72 1.62 -3.33
CA ASN A 92 -2.48 0.42 -3.62
C ASN A 92 -1.67 -0.48 -4.58
N GLU A 93 -0.89 -1.40 -4.01
CA GLU A 93 0.08 -2.22 -4.73
C GLU A 93 -0.38 -3.68 -4.82
N PRO A 94 -0.92 -4.12 -5.97
CA PRO A 94 -1.41 -5.50 -6.15
C PRO A 94 -0.32 -6.56 -5.95
N GLY A 95 0.97 -6.19 -6.16
CA GLY A 95 2.10 -7.08 -5.94
C GLY A 95 2.14 -7.70 -4.55
N ARG A 96 1.54 -7.04 -3.55
CA ARG A 96 1.41 -7.57 -2.19
C ARG A 96 0.59 -8.84 -2.10
N CYS A 97 -0.30 -9.10 -3.06
CA CYS A 97 -1.02 -10.38 -3.15
C CYS A 97 -0.07 -11.57 -3.27
N ALA A 98 1.12 -11.41 -3.85
CA ALA A 98 2.07 -12.50 -3.98
C ALA A 98 2.64 -12.96 -2.62
N VAL A 99 2.75 -12.07 -1.62
CA VAL A 99 3.15 -12.47 -0.27
C VAL A 99 1.97 -12.95 0.57
N LEU A 100 0.74 -12.54 0.26
CA LEU A 100 -0.47 -12.99 0.95
C LEU A 100 -0.93 -14.37 0.49
N LEU A 101 -0.73 -14.70 -0.81
CA LEU A 101 -1.25 -15.89 -1.46
C LEU A 101 -0.94 -17.20 -0.73
N PRO A 102 0.29 -17.49 -0.26
CA PRO A 102 0.59 -18.74 0.42
C PRO A 102 -0.25 -18.95 1.68
N VAL A 103 -0.49 -17.87 2.44
CA VAL A 103 -1.33 -17.92 3.65
C VAL A 103 -2.80 -18.11 3.26
N LEU A 104 -3.30 -17.31 2.31
CA LEU A 104 -4.70 -17.37 1.88
C LEU A 104 -5.08 -18.73 1.29
N ALA A 105 -4.19 -19.34 0.50
CA ALA A 105 -4.43 -20.65 -0.10
C ALA A 105 -4.44 -21.81 0.92
N ALA A 106 -3.78 -21.62 2.08
CA ALA A 106 -3.70 -22.61 3.13
C ALA A 106 -4.90 -22.57 4.11
N LEU A 107 -5.66 -21.48 4.14
CA LEU A 107 -6.83 -21.34 5.02
C LEU A 107 -8.02 -22.19 4.53
N PRO A 108 -8.97 -22.53 5.42
CA PRO A 108 -10.23 -23.17 5.03
C PRO A 108 -11.00 -22.34 4.02
N GLN A 109 -11.36 -22.94 2.90
CA GLN A 109 -12.09 -22.27 1.81
C GLN A 109 -13.62 -22.47 1.93
N PRO A 110 -14.48 -21.60 1.36
CA PRO A 110 -14.13 -20.35 0.68
C PRO A 110 -13.81 -19.19 1.63
N LEU A 111 -13.16 -18.13 1.11
CA LEU A 111 -12.75 -16.96 1.89
C LEU A 111 -13.69 -15.77 1.72
N ALA A 112 -13.91 -15.04 2.82
CA ALA A 112 -14.46 -13.69 2.85
C ALA A 112 -13.31 -12.73 3.20
N LEU A 113 -12.84 -11.93 2.25
CA LEU A 113 -11.71 -11.02 2.41
C LEU A 113 -12.17 -9.63 2.88
N LEU A 114 -11.55 -9.12 3.94
CA LEU A 114 -11.75 -7.76 4.43
C LEU A 114 -10.39 -7.07 4.58
N GLU A 115 -10.10 -6.12 3.69
CA GLU A 115 -8.87 -5.33 3.72
C GLU A 115 -9.06 -4.05 4.52
N VAL A 116 -8.17 -3.80 5.49
CA VAL A 116 -8.09 -2.54 6.25
C VAL A 116 -7.03 -1.65 5.62
N GLY A 117 -7.37 -0.37 5.36
CA GLY A 117 -6.56 0.53 4.56
C GLY A 117 -6.57 0.13 3.08
N ALA A 118 -7.75 -0.24 2.59
CA ALA A 118 -7.91 -0.86 1.28
C ALA A 118 -7.63 0.09 0.11
N SER A 119 -7.66 1.41 0.30
CA SER A 119 -7.54 2.37 -0.80
C SER A 119 -8.54 2.06 -1.93
N ALA A 120 -8.10 1.54 -3.07
CA ALA A 120 -8.97 1.09 -4.17
C ALA A 120 -9.25 -0.43 -4.15
N GLY A 121 -8.80 -1.15 -3.12
CA GLY A 121 -9.10 -2.58 -2.90
C GLY A 121 -8.39 -3.52 -3.88
N LEU A 122 -7.26 -3.15 -4.46
CA LEU A 122 -6.58 -4.01 -5.45
C LEU A 122 -5.95 -5.26 -4.84
N CYS A 123 -5.74 -5.34 -3.54
CA CYS A 123 -5.29 -6.57 -2.88
C CYS A 123 -6.44 -7.54 -2.55
N LEU A 124 -7.69 -7.20 -2.84
CA LEU A 124 -8.85 -8.06 -2.63
C LEU A 124 -9.08 -9.12 -3.71
N TYR A 125 -8.18 -9.22 -4.73
CA TYR A 125 -8.34 -10.12 -5.88
C TYR A 125 -7.21 -11.17 -6.01
N PRO A 126 -6.76 -11.81 -4.92
CA PRO A 126 -5.68 -12.80 -5.00
C PRO A 126 -6.05 -14.03 -5.84
N ASP A 127 -7.33 -14.30 -6.06
CA ASP A 127 -7.88 -15.38 -6.86
C ASP A 127 -8.02 -15.05 -8.36
N ARG A 128 -7.75 -13.79 -8.74
CA ARG A 128 -7.92 -13.31 -10.13
C ARG A 128 -6.61 -12.99 -10.84
N TYR A 129 -5.50 -12.92 -10.09
CA TYR A 129 -4.16 -12.62 -10.60
C TYR A 129 -3.39 -13.90 -10.91
N ALA A 130 -2.39 -13.79 -11.78
CA ALA A 130 -1.38 -14.83 -11.94
C ALA A 130 -0.15 -14.50 -11.08
N TYR A 131 0.58 -15.53 -10.68
CA TYR A 131 1.76 -15.41 -9.82
C TYR A 131 2.92 -16.23 -10.35
N ARG A 132 4.13 -15.77 -10.08
CA ARG A 132 5.36 -16.49 -10.40
C ARG A 132 6.33 -16.43 -9.23
N TYR A 133 6.65 -17.62 -8.70
CA TYR A 133 7.64 -17.84 -7.65
C TYR A 133 8.81 -18.64 -8.25
N GLY A 134 9.83 -17.94 -8.81
CA GLY A 134 10.85 -18.58 -9.63
C GLY A 134 10.23 -19.25 -10.86
N ASP A 135 10.43 -20.56 -10.99
CA ASP A 135 9.87 -21.37 -12.09
C ASP A 135 8.42 -21.85 -11.86
N HIS A 136 7.90 -21.66 -10.65
CA HIS A 136 6.53 -22.06 -10.31
C HIS A 136 5.55 -20.95 -10.70
N ALA A 137 4.64 -21.24 -11.62
CA ALA A 137 3.56 -20.34 -12.04
C ALA A 137 2.21 -20.87 -11.59
N ILE A 138 1.34 -19.96 -11.11
CA ILE A 138 -0.03 -20.28 -10.69
C ILE A 138 -1.00 -19.19 -11.14
N GLY A 139 -2.20 -19.59 -11.59
CA GLY A 139 -3.19 -18.69 -12.16
C GLY A 139 -2.89 -18.36 -13.62
N ALA A 140 -3.84 -17.73 -14.29
CA ALA A 140 -3.76 -17.38 -15.71
C ALA A 140 -4.25 -15.96 -16.00
N GLY A 141 -4.41 -15.13 -14.95
CA GLY A 141 -4.93 -13.76 -15.07
C GLY A 141 -3.82 -12.72 -15.26
N GLU A 142 -4.25 -11.50 -15.46
CA GLU A 142 -3.39 -10.31 -15.40
C GLU A 142 -3.82 -9.42 -14.21
N PRO A 143 -2.90 -8.80 -13.53
CA PRO A 143 -1.44 -8.82 -13.72
C PRO A 143 -0.78 -10.14 -13.30
N VAL A 144 0.39 -10.43 -13.88
CA VAL A 144 1.31 -11.45 -13.36
C VAL A 144 2.15 -10.82 -12.24
N LEU A 145 2.13 -11.42 -11.07
CA LEU A 145 2.82 -10.94 -9.87
C LEU A 145 4.06 -11.80 -9.58
N ASP A 146 5.23 -11.27 -9.90
CA ASP A 146 6.51 -11.92 -9.63
C ASP A 146 6.91 -11.74 -8.18
N CYS A 147 7.32 -12.81 -7.49
CA CYS A 147 7.84 -12.79 -6.13
C CYS A 147 9.04 -13.75 -6.01
N ALA A 148 10.20 -13.22 -5.68
CA ALA A 148 11.36 -14.04 -5.33
C ALA A 148 11.15 -14.65 -3.94
N ALA A 149 10.78 -15.94 -3.87
CA ALA A 149 10.47 -16.62 -2.62
C ALA A 149 11.59 -17.58 -2.23
N THR A 150 11.97 -17.55 -0.95
CA THR A 150 12.94 -18.45 -0.33
C THR A 150 12.30 -19.14 0.87
N GLY A 151 12.57 -20.44 1.07
CA GLY A 151 12.03 -21.23 2.18
C GLY A 151 10.54 -21.56 2.08
N LEU A 152 9.90 -21.19 0.99
CA LEU A 152 8.47 -21.40 0.72
C LEU A 152 8.27 -22.53 -0.28
N THR A 153 7.30 -23.41 -0.02
CA THR A 153 6.66 -24.23 -1.06
C THR A 153 5.47 -23.43 -1.59
N PRO A 154 5.50 -22.93 -2.85
CA PRO A 154 4.39 -22.19 -3.41
C PRO A 154 3.11 -23.01 -3.44
N PRO A 155 1.92 -22.39 -3.30
CA PRO A 155 0.65 -23.12 -3.39
C PRO A 155 0.38 -23.60 -4.81
N ASP A 156 -0.32 -24.73 -4.94
CA ASP A 156 -0.69 -25.32 -6.24
C ASP A 156 -2.02 -24.76 -6.79
N ARG A 157 -2.76 -24.02 -5.98
CA ARG A 157 -4.07 -23.48 -6.34
C ARG A 157 -4.29 -22.07 -5.78
N LEU A 158 -5.10 -21.30 -6.48
CA LEU A 158 -5.60 -20.01 -5.99
C LEU A 158 -6.67 -20.22 -4.92
N PRO A 159 -6.86 -19.27 -3.98
CA PRO A 159 -7.96 -19.31 -3.03
C PRO A 159 -9.30 -19.10 -3.74
N GLU A 160 -10.38 -19.59 -3.13
CA GLU A 160 -11.74 -19.31 -3.54
C GLU A 160 -12.28 -18.11 -2.72
N VAL A 161 -12.47 -16.95 -3.37
CA VAL A 161 -12.96 -15.73 -2.70
C VAL A 161 -14.40 -15.45 -3.09
N VAL A 162 -15.30 -15.53 -2.11
CA VAL A 162 -16.74 -15.34 -2.29
C VAL A 162 -17.25 -13.98 -1.85
N TRP A 163 -16.44 -13.20 -1.13
CA TRP A 163 -16.79 -11.86 -0.68
C TRP A 163 -15.54 -10.99 -0.53
N ARG A 164 -15.66 -9.73 -0.98
CA ARG A 164 -14.58 -8.75 -0.96
C ARG A 164 -15.08 -7.45 -0.37
N ALA A 165 -14.50 -7.03 0.75
CA ALA A 165 -14.75 -5.74 1.35
C ALA A 165 -13.45 -5.02 1.71
N GLY A 166 -13.48 -3.70 1.66
CA GLY A 166 -12.39 -2.84 2.08
C GLY A 166 -12.89 -1.73 2.99
N LEU A 167 -12.13 -1.47 4.05
CA LEU A 167 -12.34 -0.37 4.98
C LEU A 167 -11.21 0.63 4.82
N ASP A 168 -11.52 1.91 4.56
CA ASP A 168 -10.52 2.96 4.38
C ASP A 168 -11.09 4.32 4.83
N LEU A 169 -10.25 5.19 5.37
CA LEU A 169 -10.65 6.56 5.69
C LEU A 169 -11.01 7.38 4.44
N ASN A 170 -10.42 7.02 3.30
CA ASN A 170 -10.66 7.68 2.02
C ASN A 170 -10.64 6.66 0.88
N PRO A 171 -11.67 5.79 0.75
CA PRO A 171 -11.70 4.78 -0.29
C PRO A 171 -11.74 5.42 -1.68
N LEU A 172 -10.97 4.85 -2.61
CA LEU A 172 -10.90 5.24 -4.01
C LEU A 172 -11.62 4.22 -4.88
N ARG A 173 -12.08 4.63 -6.06
CA ARG A 173 -12.82 3.76 -6.99
C ARG A 173 -12.09 3.67 -8.32
N VAL A 174 -11.72 2.49 -8.74
CA VAL A 174 -11.10 2.27 -10.05
C VAL A 174 -12.04 2.55 -11.24
N THR A 175 -13.35 2.68 -10.99
CA THR A 175 -14.34 3.12 -11.97
C THR A 175 -14.39 4.64 -12.16
N GLU A 176 -13.74 5.40 -11.24
CA GLU A 176 -13.68 6.85 -11.31
C GLU A 176 -12.34 7.31 -11.91
N PRO A 177 -12.34 7.96 -13.09
CA PRO A 177 -11.10 8.39 -13.76
C PRO A 177 -10.19 9.27 -12.91
N ALA A 178 -10.77 10.11 -12.04
CA ALA A 178 -10.02 10.99 -11.15
C ALA A 178 -9.27 10.24 -10.06
N ASP A 179 -9.82 9.13 -9.57
CA ASP A 179 -9.17 8.28 -8.57
C ASP A 179 -8.06 7.44 -9.19
N VAL A 180 -8.30 6.93 -10.41
CA VAL A 180 -7.27 6.20 -11.18
C VAL A 180 -6.09 7.13 -11.52
N ALA A 181 -6.36 8.36 -11.96
CA ALA A 181 -5.32 9.34 -12.23
C ALA A 181 -4.51 9.69 -10.97
N TRP A 182 -5.17 9.76 -9.81
CA TRP A 182 -4.49 9.98 -8.54
C TRP A 182 -3.57 8.81 -8.16
N LEU A 183 -4.05 7.57 -8.25
CA LEU A 183 -3.22 6.38 -7.99
C LEU A 183 -2.02 6.30 -8.94
N ASP A 184 -2.21 6.61 -10.24
CA ASP A 184 -1.11 6.66 -11.23
C ASP A 184 -0.10 7.76 -10.89
N ALA A 185 -0.56 8.93 -10.46
CA ALA A 185 0.30 10.04 -10.07
C ALA A 185 1.17 9.75 -8.83
N LEU A 186 0.75 8.85 -7.94
CA LEU A 186 1.51 8.42 -6.76
C LEU A 186 2.61 7.39 -7.08
N ILE A 187 2.57 6.74 -8.24
CA ILE A 187 3.63 5.81 -8.65
C ILE A 187 4.84 6.62 -9.12
N TRP A 188 6.00 6.33 -8.56
CA TRP A 188 7.24 7.03 -8.90
C TRP A 188 7.59 6.93 -10.38
N PRO A 189 8.25 7.94 -10.98
CA PRO A 189 8.48 8.02 -12.43
C PRO A 189 9.13 6.77 -13.03
N GLU A 190 10.13 6.22 -12.36
CA GLU A 190 10.91 5.07 -12.82
C GLU A 190 10.15 3.75 -12.76
N HIS A 191 9.03 3.68 -12.05
CA HIS A 191 8.31 2.43 -11.81
C HIS A 191 7.23 2.14 -12.87
N ALA A 192 7.60 2.16 -14.16
CA ALA A 192 6.65 1.90 -15.26
C ALA A 192 5.94 0.54 -15.12
N HIS A 193 6.64 -0.49 -14.61
CA HIS A 193 6.07 -1.82 -14.35
C HIS A 193 4.95 -1.79 -13.29
N ARG A 194 5.09 -0.95 -12.23
CA ARG A 194 4.03 -0.77 -11.23
C ARG A 194 2.82 -0.04 -11.81
N ARG A 195 3.05 0.91 -12.72
CA ARG A 195 1.97 1.61 -13.42
C ARG A 195 1.19 0.66 -14.33
N ALA A 196 1.88 -0.23 -15.07
CA ALA A 196 1.23 -1.26 -15.86
C ALA A 196 0.40 -2.22 -14.98
N ARG A 197 0.95 -2.66 -13.86
CA ARG A 197 0.29 -3.51 -12.87
C ARG A 197 -0.95 -2.85 -12.25
N LEU A 198 -0.86 -1.56 -11.89
CA LEU A 198 -2.00 -0.78 -11.39
C LEU A 198 -3.16 -0.82 -12.39
N ARG A 199 -2.87 -0.59 -13.69
CA ARG A 199 -3.89 -0.57 -14.74
C ARG A 199 -4.53 -1.94 -14.96
N ALA A 200 -3.72 -3.00 -15.02
CA ALA A 200 -4.22 -4.37 -15.17
C ALA A 200 -5.11 -4.77 -13.98
N ALA A 201 -4.65 -4.55 -12.75
CA ALA A 201 -5.43 -4.83 -11.54
C ALA A 201 -6.69 -3.95 -11.45
N GLY A 202 -6.61 -2.70 -11.88
CA GLY A 202 -7.76 -1.80 -11.97
C GLY A 202 -8.83 -2.32 -12.91
N THR A 203 -8.46 -2.92 -14.05
CA THR A 203 -9.39 -3.57 -14.98
C THR A 203 -10.11 -4.75 -14.32
N VAL A 204 -9.39 -5.58 -13.56
CA VAL A 204 -9.99 -6.69 -12.80
C VAL A 204 -10.98 -6.17 -11.77
N ALA A 205 -10.58 -5.19 -10.95
CA ALA A 205 -11.45 -4.63 -9.91
C ALA A 205 -12.66 -3.88 -10.49
N ALA A 206 -12.53 -3.25 -11.65
CA ALA A 206 -13.64 -2.57 -12.32
C ALA A 206 -14.69 -3.56 -12.86
N SER A 207 -14.29 -4.80 -13.20
CA SER A 207 -15.23 -5.84 -13.69
C SER A 207 -16.10 -6.46 -12.57
N ASP A 208 -15.63 -6.43 -11.34
CA ASP A 208 -16.31 -6.96 -10.14
C ASP A 208 -15.94 -6.08 -8.94
N PRO A 209 -16.51 -4.86 -8.83
CA PRO A 209 -16.09 -3.89 -7.84
C PRO A 209 -16.29 -4.37 -6.39
N PRO A 210 -15.27 -4.19 -5.50
CA PRO A 210 -15.39 -4.62 -4.12
C PRO A 210 -16.30 -3.67 -3.33
N LEU A 211 -16.83 -4.16 -2.22
CA LEU A 211 -17.54 -3.32 -1.26
C LEU A 211 -16.54 -2.44 -0.51
N LEU A 212 -16.32 -1.20 -0.96
CA LEU A 212 -15.48 -0.23 -0.24
C LEU A 212 -16.31 0.64 0.68
N VAL A 213 -15.96 0.66 1.96
CA VAL A 213 -16.63 1.43 3.01
C VAL A 213 -15.68 2.47 3.56
N ARG A 214 -16.15 3.72 3.64
CA ARG A 214 -15.44 4.77 4.37
C ARG A 214 -15.64 4.54 5.85
N GLY A 215 -14.55 4.39 6.62
CA GLY A 215 -14.65 4.18 8.06
C GLY A 215 -13.28 4.04 8.72
N ASP A 216 -13.32 4.03 10.04
CA ASP A 216 -12.16 3.86 10.90
C ASP A 216 -11.93 2.38 11.24
N LEU A 217 -10.66 1.99 11.29
CA LEU A 217 -10.22 0.60 11.50
C LEU A 217 -10.58 0.03 12.88
N VAL A 218 -10.89 0.87 13.89
CA VAL A 218 -11.31 0.42 15.22
C VAL A 218 -12.83 0.46 15.35
N ASP A 219 -13.42 1.58 14.93
CA ASP A 219 -14.82 1.87 15.25
C ASP A 219 -15.79 1.16 14.27
N ASP A 220 -15.41 1.03 12.99
CA ASP A 220 -16.30 0.52 11.93
C ASP A 220 -15.98 -0.93 11.52
N LEU A 221 -14.80 -1.46 11.84
CA LEU A 221 -14.39 -2.81 11.44
C LEU A 221 -15.35 -3.91 11.90
N PRO A 222 -15.83 -3.94 13.16
CA PRO A 222 -16.74 -5.02 13.61
C PRO A 222 -18.06 -5.07 12.83
N ALA A 223 -18.63 -3.90 12.53
CA ALA A 223 -19.88 -3.81 11.78
C ALA A 223 -19.72 -4.26 10.32
N LEU A 224 -18.55 -3.97 9.69
CA LEU A 224 -18.27 -4.44 8.34
C LEU A 224 -17.97 -5.94 8.33
N ALA A 225 -17.18 -6.44 9.29
CA ALA A 225 -16.88 -7.86 9.44
C ALA A 225 -18.13 -8.73 9.62
N ALA A 226 -19.14 -8.22 10.35
CA ALA A 226 -20.43 -8.90 10.54
C ALA A 226 -21.23 -9.10 9.23
N ARG A 227 -20.85 -8.44 8.13
CA ARG A 227 -21.48 -8.60 6.81
C ARG A 227 -20.89 -9.74 5.99
N ALA A 228 -19.81 -10.38 6.46
CA ALA A 228 -19.23 -11.53 5.80
C ALA A 228 -20.23 -12.68 5.70
N PRO A 229 -20.31 -13.41 4.57
CA PRO A 229 -21.26 -14.52 4.41
C PRO A 229 -21.00 -15.63 5.44
N ALA A 230 -22.08 -16.15 6.03
CA ALA A 230 -22.00 -17.35 6.87
C ALA A 230 -21.50 -18.54 6.03
N GLY A 231 -20.54 -19.30 6.56
CA GLY A 231 -19.95 -20.45 5.86
C GLY A 231 -18.69 -20.11 5.05
N ALA A 232 -18.29 -18.84 4.96
CA ALA A 232 -16.98 -18.43 4.46
C ALA A 232 -16.03 -18.14 5.64
N THR A 233 -14.76 -18.44 5.47
CA THR A 233 -13.71 -18.07 6.41
C THR A 233 -13.42 -16.58 6.29
N LEU A 234 -13.75 -15.79 7.30
CA LEU A 234 -13.41 -14.37 7.34
C LEU A 234 -11.89 -14.21 7.48
N VAL A 235 -11.29 -13.40 6.61
CA VAL A 235 -9.89 -13.01 6.69
C VAL A 235 -9.80 -11.48 6.71
N VAL A 236 -9.47 -10.92 7.86
CA VAL A 236 -9.14 -9.50 7.98
C VAL A 236 -7.65 -9.35 7.71
N PHE A 237 -7.27 -8.48 6.78
CA PHE A 237 -5.86 -8.26 6.49
C PHE A 237 -5.53 -6.79 6.23
N HIS A 238 -4.26 -6.44 6.42
CA HIS A 238 -3.70 -5.14 6.10
C HIS A 238 -2.22 -5.26 5.71
N THR A 239 -1.76 -4.35 4.87
CA THR A 239 -0.40 -4.37 4.35
C THR A 239 0.18 -2.95 4.27
N SER A 240 1.17 -2.62 5.11
CA SER A 240 1.79 -1.29 5.22
C SER A 240 0.76 -0.17 5.38
N VAL A 241 -0.07 -0.28 6.41
CA VAL A 241 -1.15 0.65 6.76
C VAL A 241 -0.93 1.28 8.13
N LEU A 242 -0.56 0.46 9.11
CA LEU A 242 -0.55 0.87 10.50
C LEU A 242 0.52 1.92 10.82
N TYR A 243 1.55 2.10 9.99
CA TYR A 243 2.52 3.18 10.18
C TYR A 243 1.89 4.57 10.14
N GLN A 244 0.74 4.72 9.47
CA GLN A 244 -0.04 5.97 9.41
C GLN A 244 -1.00 6.15 10.61
N VAL A 245 -1.17 5.10 11.42
CA VAL A 245 -2.13 5.06 12.52
C VAL A 245 -1.43 5.43 13.82
N PRO A 246 -1.97 6.32 14.68
CA PRO A 246 -1.41 6.62 16.00
C PRO A 246 -1.30 5.36 16.87
N VAL A 247 -0.21 5.23 17.65
CA VAL A 247 0.09 4.03 18.46
C VAL A 247 -1.09 3.57 19.31
N PRO A 248 -1.83 4.44 20.06
CA PRO A 248 -2.98 3.98 20.83
C PRO A 248 -4.08 3.32 19.98
N ARG A 249 -4.26 3.81 18.75
CA ARG A 249 -5.25 3.25 17.80
C ARG A 249 -4.78 1.92 17.20
N ARG A 250 -3.46 1.72 17.01
CA ARG A 250 -2.91 0.41 16.59
C ARG A 250 -3.20 -0.66 17.63
N VAL A 251 -3.00 -0.35 18.91
CA VAL A 251 -3.31 -1.25 20.03
C VAL A 251 -4.79 -1.60 20.07
N ALA A 252 -5.65 -0.58 20.02
CA ALA A 252 -7.10 -0.77 20.00
C ALA A 252 -7.55 -1.62 18.79
N PHE A 253 -6.97 -1.40 17.60
CA PHE A 253 -7.24 -2.21 16.41
C PHE A 253 -6.83 -3.67 16.60
N ALA A 254 -5.63 -3.94 17.14
CA ALA A 254 -5.20 -5.29 17.41
C ALA A 254 -6.13 -6.03 18.39
N ASP A 255 -6.67 -5.32 19.38
CA ASP A 255 -7.66 -5.87 20.32
C ASP A 255 -9.02 -6.12 19.66
N VAL A 256 -9.43 -5.25 18.74
CA VAL A 256 -10.67 -5.43 17.98
C VAL A 256 -10.55 -6.64 17.06
N VAL A 257 -9.52 -6.70 16.21
CA VAL A 257 -9.39 -7.73 15.18
C VAL A 257 -9.24 -9.13 15.79
N ARG A 258 -8.53 -9.28 16.92
CA ARG A 258 -8.40 -10.57 17.63
C ARG A 258 -9.71 -11.11 18.20
N ARG A 259 -10.71 -10.28 18.40
CA ARG A 259 -12.05 -10.70 18.87
C ARG A 259 -13.01 -11.06 17.74
N LEU A 260 -12.64 -10.77 16.49
CA LEU A 260 -13.47 -11.17 15.34
C LEU A 260 -13.33 -12.67 15.07
N PRO A 261 -14.36 -13.31 14.53
CA PRO A 261 -14.23 -14.68 14.04
C PRO A 261 -13.32 -14.71 12.81
N GLY A 262 -12.68 -15.86 12.57
CA GLY A 262 -11.81 -16.06 11.40
C GLY A 262 -10.35 -15.74 11.68
N HIS A 263 -9.65 -15.20 10.68
CA HIS A 263 -8.19 -15.02 10.73
C HIS A 263 -7.79 -13.55 10.52
N TRP A 264 -6.65 -13.19 11.08
CA TRP A 264 -6.01 -11.89 10.91
C TRP A 264 -4.63 -12.04 10.26
N ILE A 265 -4.45 -11.47 9.07
CA ILE A 265 -3.15 -11.40 8.40
C ILE A 265 -2.62 -9.96 8.49
N SER A 266 -1.41 -9.81 9.03
CA SER A 266 -0.67 -8.54 9.04
C SER A 266 0.58 -8.63 8.18
N ASN A 267 0.91 -7.56 7.43
CA ASN A 267 2.16 -7.41 6.71
C ASN A 267 2.68 -5.98 6.92
N GLU A 268 3.38 -5.77 8.04
CA GLU A 268 3.84 -4.47 8.52
C GLU A 268 5.33 -4.50 8.88
N SER A 269 5.97 -3.33 8.94
CA SER A 269 7.34 -3.22 9.44
C SER A 269 7.41 -3.44 10.96
N LEU A 270 8.58 -3.86 11.46
CA LEU A 270 8.81 -4.18 12.86
C LEU A 270 8.59 -3.02 13.84
N ASP A 271 8.92 -1.79 13.41
CA ASP A 271 8.71 -0.58 14.20
C ASP A 271 7.23 -0.21 14.34
N VAL A 272 6.38 -0.79 13.50
CA VAL A 272 4.94 -0.56 13.47
C VAL A 272 4.17 -1.62 14.24
N LEU A 273 4.49 -2.88 13.98
CA LEU A 273 3.91 -4.04 14.65
C LEU A 273 5.04 -4.96 15.11
N PRO A 274 5.53 -4.81 16.36
CA PRO A 274 6.63 -5.60 16.87
C PRO A 274 6.24 -7.07 17.07
N HIS A 275 7.20 -7.96 16.86
CA HIS A 275 7.09 -9.39 17.10
C HIS A 275 8.26 -9.85 17.97
N ASP A 276 8.01 -10.80 18.86
CA ASP A 276 9.05 -11.46 19.65
C ASP A 276 9.77 -12.52 18.81
N ALA A 277 11.09 -12.64 19.01
CA ALA A 277 11.91 -13.75 18.49
C ALA A 277 11.78 -13.99 16.96
N LEU A 278 12.23 -13.06 16.14
CA LEU A 278 12.35 -13.23 14.69
C LEU A 278 13.76 -13.72 14.29
N PRO A 279 13.88 -14.51 13.22
CA PRO A 279 15.18 -14.75 12.60
C PRO A 279 15.76 -13.44 12.04
N GLN A 280 17.06 -13.41 11.78
CA GLN A 280 17.68 -12.24 11.15
C GLN A 280 17.03 -11.97 9.77
N PRO A 281 16.77 -10.71 9.42
CA PRO A 281 16.30 -10.37 8.08
C PRO A 281 17.31 -10.82 7.02
N PRO A 282 16.86 -11.16 5.80
CA PRO A 282 17.73 -11.70 4.77
C PRO A 282 18.79 -10.71 4.25
N ASP A 283 18.56 -9.42 4.41
CA ASP A 283 19.49 -8.33 4.04
C ASP A 283 19.12 -7.04 4.81
N GLU A 284 19.90 -5.97 4.58
CA GLU A 284 19.74 -4.66 5.25
C GLU A 284 18.59 -3.79 4.67
N ALA A 285 17.91 -4.24 3.64
CA ALA A 285 16.83 -3.46 3.06
C ALA A 285 15.55 -3.50 3.92
N LEU A 286 14.62 -2.62 3.62
CA LEU A 286 13.35 -2.55 4.33
C LEU A 286 12.54 -3.84 4.13
N HIS A 287 12.12 -4.44 5.22
CA HIS A 287 11.25 -5.60 5.27
C HIS A 287 10.02 -5.36 6.14
N ASN A 288 8.92 -5.96 5.72
CA ASN A 288 7.76 -6.19 6.55
C ASN A 288 7.82 -7.61 7.13
N VAL A 289 7.08 -7.84 8.19
CA VAL A 289 6.80 -9.18 8.72
C VAL A 289 5.39 -9.57 8.30
N LEU A 290 5.28 -10.65 7.54
CA LEU A 290 4.01 -11.31 7.28
C LEU A 290 3.68 -12.20 8.48
N ALA A 291 2.51 -12.01 9.08
CA ALA A 291 2.06 -12.84 10.19
C ALA A 291 0.59 -13.24 10.04
N LEU A 292 0.26 -14.42 10.55
CA LEU A 292 -1.11 -14.95 10.66
C LEU A 292 -1.47 -15.07 12.14
N ASP A 293 -2.56 -14.45 12.57
CA ASP A 293 -3.08 -14.43 13.93
C ASP A 293 -2.01 -14.05 14.99
N GLY A 294 -1.12 -13.15 14.58
CA GLY A 294 0.01 -12.67 15.38
C GLY A 294 1.26 -13.57 15.34
N ARG A 295 1.20 -14.75 14.70
CA ARG A 295 2.35 -15.62 14.49
C ARG A 295 3.12 -15.17 13.23
N PRO A 296 4.39 -14.75 13.34
CA PRO A 296 5.19 -14.37 12.19
C PRO A 296 5.55 -15.59 11.33
N LEU A 297 5.51 -15.41 10.01
CA LEU A 297 5.69 -16.47 9.00
C LEU A 297 6.81 -16.16 8.00
N ALA A 298 6.99 -14.89 7.64
CA ALA A 298 7.96 -14.52 6.60
C ALA A 298 8.45 -13.08 6.74
N TRP A 299 9.67 -12.83 6.30
CA TRP A 299 10.12 -11.52 5.87
C TRP A 299 9.59 -11.25 4.47
N ALA A 300 9.01 -10.08 4.24
CA ALA A 300 8.45 -9.69 2.95
C ALA A 300 8.92 -8.30 2.53
N ARG A 301 9.18 -8.09 1.25
CA ARG A 301 9.41 -6.75 0.71
C ARG A 301 8.08 -5.98 0.67
N PRO A 302 8.08 -4.65 0.95
CA PRO A 302 6.84 -3.86 1.10
C PRO A 302 5.90 -3.86 -0.11
N HIS A 303 6.42 -4.13 -1.31
CA HIS A 303 5.63 -4.19 -2.55
C HIS A 303 5.41 -5.61 -3.08
N GLY A 304 5.76 -6.64 -2.29
CA GLY A 304 5.47 -8.03 -2.61
C GLY A 304 6.45 -8.71 -3.58
N GLN A 305 7.55 -8.03 -3.96
CA GLN A 305 8.50 -8.55 -4.95
C GLN A 305 9.43 -9.66 -4.44
N ALA A 306 9.52 -9.84 -3.13
CA ALA A 306 10.28 -10.94 -2.54
C ALA A 306 9.77 -11.30 -1.14
N MET A 307 9.98 -12.56 -0.72
CA MET A 307 9.77 -13.02 0.63
C MET A 307 10.78 -14.10 1.03
N THR A 308 11.06 -14.18 2.32
CA THR A 308 11.82 -15.28 2.95
C THR A 308 10.96 -15.91 4.03
N TRP A 309 10.49 -17.12 3.76
CA TRP A 309 9.61 -17.87 4.65
C TRP A 309 10.40 -18.58 5.75
N PHE A 310 9.88 -18.58 6.98
CA PHE A 310 10.50 -19.22 8.15
C PHE A 310 9.47 -19.81 9.13
N GLY A 311 8.17 -19.68 8.84
CA GLY A 311 7.06 -20.12 9.70
C GLY A 311 6.49 -21.49 9.35
#